data_f16c79b8082aca2f7f476825cb642dac
#
_entry.id   f16c79b8082aca2f7f476825cb642dac
#
_cell.length_a   1.000
_cell.length_b   1.000
_cell.length_c   1.000
_cell.angle_alpha   90.00
_cell.angle_beta   90.00
_cell.angle_gamma   90.00
#
_symmetry.space_group_name_H-M   'P 1'
#
loop_
_entity.id
_entity.type
_entity.pdbx_description
1 polymer ?
#
loop_
_entity_poly.entity_id
_entity_poly.type
_entity_poly.pdbx_seq_one_letter_code
_entity_poly.pdbx_strand_id
1 'polypeptide(L)'
;MRRADPRAPLARPGPSGFDGATNGLGFGQVPGLFQPVLFGGGGPRRVPSQPAMVLALILALLLGGCSAANQALRADFVDFNGIVQFNQAQQMLLNLVRLHYREAPLFLQAGSLSAAYESRASASASLTKEPGYPRTTEFGIDYAFAAKPTITYTPIEGQGFTTQFMRPITPDTFALLVRSGWPVARLMELLVEKVIIGGEMLQNHPQAPTYPRFQALVATLRQAEAAGRLGLIEEQGGLVARAGAERFPIKSWEFRSLFDVMFAAAHNIETPAAYRDRVRPALGNGVLTVRANAERPLDALVWVEHDGYWYSIAHGDVQSKDTFALLLLLARIQATPSTAQPVLTLPVR
;
A
#
# COMPACT_ATOMS: atom_id res chain seq x y z
N MET A 1 8.13 -4.15 60.34
CA MET A 1 7.96 -3.42 59.11
C MET A 1 9.33 -3.35 58.36
N ARG A 2 9.61 -4.27 57.45
CA ARG A 2 10.82 -4.28 56.62
C ARG A 2 10.44 -3.74 55.24
N ARG A 3 11.08 -2.64 54.82
CA ARG A 3 10.96 -2.07 53.47
C ARG A 3 11.68 -2.99 52.49
N ALA A 4 11.01 -3.35 51.40
CA ALA A 4 11.58 -4.08 50.28
C ALA A 4 12.36 -3.15 49.35
N ASP A 5 13.55 -3.58 48.93
CA ASP A 5 14.46 -2.92 48.02
C ASP A 5 14.01 -3.17 46.56
N PRO A 6 13.90 -2.15 45.68
CA PRO A 6 13.44 -2.32 44.31
C PRO A 6 14.62 -2.41 43.29
N ARG A 7 15.63 -3.24 43.52
CA ARG A 7 16.71 -3.46 42.56
C ARG A 7 17.06 -4.95 42.41
N ALA A 8 16.21 -5.68 41.65
CA ALA A 8 16.56 -6.96 41.09
C ALA A 8 16.60 -6.87 39.58
N PRO A 9 17.69 -7.27 38.89
CA PRO A 9 17.75 -7.26 37.43
C PRO A 9 16.94 -8.43 36.85
N LEU A 10 16.04 -8.13 35.92
CA LEU A 10 15.29 -9.11 35.12
C LEU A 10 16.26 -9.89 34.23
N ALA A 11 16.24 -11.21 34.38
CA ALA A 11 16.97 -12.17 33.56
C ALA A 11 16.47 -12.12 32.11
N ARG A 12 17.40 -12.01 31.15
CA ARG A 12 17.14 -12.12 29.71
C ARG A 12 16.83 -13.58 29.38
N PRO A 13 15.75 -13.89 28.63
CA PRO A 13 15.59 -15.22 28.06
C PRO A 13 16.59 -15.40 26.90
N GLY A 14 17.31 -16.53 26.93
CA GLY A 14 18.22 -16.97 25.89
C GLY A 14 17.51 -17.35 24.60
N PRO A 15 18.19 -17.42 23.45
CA PRO A 15 17.60 -17.74 22.17
C PRO A 15 17.18 -19.21 22.14
N SER A 16 15.87 -19.47 22.01
CA SER A 16 15.33 -20.79 21.71
C SER A 16 15.70 -21.18 20.28
N GLY A 17 16.43 -22.30 20.14
CA GLY A 17 16.78 -22.90 18.87
C GLY A 17 15.52 -23.26 18.07
N PHE A 18 15.51 -22.84 16.81
CA PHE A 18 14.56 -23.30 15.81
C PHE A 18 15.06 -24.65 15.28
N ASP A 19 14.48 -25.74 15.75
CA ASP A 19 14.60 -27.04 15.11
C ASP A 19 13.77 -27.05 13.84
N GLY A 20 14.44 -27.08 12.70
CA GLY A 20 13.84 -27.20 11.38
C GLY A 20 13.19 -28.58 11.17
N ALA A 21 11.88 -28.64 11.22
CA ALA A 21 11.12 -29.78 10.69
C ALA A 21 11.06 -29.66 9.16
N THR A 22 11.92 -30.41 8.47
CA THR A 22 11.83 -30.65 7.03
C THR A 22 10.67 -31.62 6.77
N ASN A 23 9.53 -31.09 6.36
CA ASN A 23 8.45 -31.90 5.78
C ASN A 23 8.87 -32.32 4.36
N GLY A 24 9.31 -33.59 4.24
CA GLY A 24 9.56 -34.24 2.98
C GLY A 24 8.28 -34.42 2.18
N LEU A 25 8.15 -33.70 1.08
CA LEU A 25 7.22 -34.02 0.01
C LEU A 25 7.80 -35.22 -0.76
N GLY A 26 7.16 -36.38 -0.60
CA GLY A 26 7.49 -37.61 -1.30
C GLY A 26 7.31 -37.45 -2.82
N PHE A 27 8.41 -37.46 -3.54
CA PHE A 27 8.38 -37.69 -4.98
C PHE A 27 8.15 -39.19 -5.23
N GLY A 28 6.99 -39.50 -5.79
CA GLY A 28 6.65 -40.85 -6.27
C GLY A 28 7.66 -41.28 -7.32
N GLN A 29 8.31 -42.41 -7.05
CA GLN A 29 9.14 -43.13 -8.03
C GLN A 29 8.23 -43.67 -9.14
N VAL A 30 8.47 -43.24 -10.36
CA VAL A 30 7.97 -43.88 -11.57
C VAL A 30 9.01 -44.95 -11.99
N PRO A 31 8.69 -46.27 -11.94
CA PRO A 31 9.59 -47.26 -12.48
C PRO A 31 9.33 -47.40 -13.97
N GLY A 32 10.31 -47.08 -14.79
CA GLY A 32 10.18 -47.31 -16.23
C GLY A 32 11.43 -46.98 -17.04
N LEU A 33 12.22 -48.04 -17.31
CA LEU A 33 13.01 -48.24 -18.54
C LEU A 33 14.04 -47.15 -18.91
N PHE A 34 15.21 -47.23 -18.29
CA PHE A 34 16.43 -46.84 -18.98
C PHE A 34 17.26 -48.11 -19.28
N GLN A 35 17.17 -48.61 -20.51
CA GLN A 35 18.16 -49.50 -21.05
C GLN A 35 19.42 -48.70 -21.34
N PRO A 36 20.61 -49.14 -20.89
CA PRO A 36 21.86 -48.53 -21.32
C PRO A 36 22.15 -48.91 -22.76
N VAL A 37 22.05 -47.93 -23.65
CA VAL A 37 22.60 -48.08 -25.03
C VAL A 37 24.11 -48.03 -24.91
N LEU A 38 24.73 -49.19 -25.02
CA LEU A 38 26.18 -49.35 -25.19
C LEU A 38 26.57 -48.80 -26.58
N PHE A 39 26.95 -47.52 -26.64
CA PHE A 39 27.70 -47.01 -27.78
C PHE A 39 29.17 -47.33 -27.57
N GLY A 40 29.61 -48.44 -28.18
CA GLY A 40 30.99 -48.73 -28.44
C GLY A 40 31.50 -47.79 -29.54
N GLY A 41 32.48 -46.95 -29.20
CA GLY A 41 33.14 -46.06 -30.13
C GLY A 41 34.20 -45.26 -29.35
N GLY A 42 35.36 -45.90 -29.06
CA GLY A 42 36.51 -45.23 -28.44
C GLY A 42 37.24 -44.35 -29.45
N GLY A 43 36.72 -43.12 -29.68
CA GLY A 43 37.51 -42.05 -30.24
C GLY A 43 38.29 -41.32 -29.14
N PRO A 44 39.51 -40.81 -29.40
CA PRO A 44 40.28 -40.09 -28.38
C PRO A 44 39.50 -38.86 -27.95
N ARG A 45 39.02 -38.81 -26.69
CA ARG A 45 38.45 -37.63 -26.08
C ARG A 45 39.52 -36.55 -26.07
N ARG A 46 39.46 -35.63 -27.03
CA ARG A 46 40.30 -34.42 -27.01
C ARG A 46 39.94 -33.64 -25.79
N VAL A 47 40.83 -33.68 -24.79
CA VAL A 47 40.75 -32.78 -23.64
C VAL A 47 40.83 -31.35 -24.23
N PRO A 48 39.87 -30.47 -23.98
CA PRO A 48 39.93 -29.13 -24.52
C PRO A 48 41.21 -28.45 -24.00
N SER A 49 41.93 -27.79 -24.92
CA SER A 49 43.16 -27.09 -24.61
C SER A 49 42.86 -26.06 -23.50
N GLN A 50 43.80 -25.85 -22.57
CA GLN A 50 43.61 -24.89 -21.45
C GLN A 50 43.02 -23.54 -21.87
N PRO A 51 43.40 -22.92 -23.02
CA PRO A 51 42.77 -21.67 -23.47
C PRO A 51 41.29 -21.81 -23.84
N ALA A 52 40.86 -22.96 -24.36
CA ALA A 52 39.46 -23.20 -24.71
C ALA A 52 38.58 -23.38 -23.48
N MET A 53 39.08 -23.95 -22.37
CA MET A 53 38.39 -24.04 -21.11
C MET A 53 38.23 -22.67 -20.44
N VAL A 54 39.28 -21.84 -20.48
CA VAL A 54 39.23 -20.46 -19.96
C VAL A 54 38.24 -19.62 -20.76
N LEU A 55 38.24 -19.73 -22.08
CA LEU A 55 37.28 -19.02 -22.95
C LEU A 55 35.84 -19.46 -22.70
N ALA A 56 35.59 -20.77 -22.50
CA ALA A 56 34.28 -21.29 -22.17
C ALA A 56 33.80 -20.82 -20.80
N LEU A 57 34.69 -20.73 -19.83
CA LEU A 57 34.41 -20.22 -18.50
C LEU A 57 34.04 -18.70 -18.52
N ILE A 58 34.84 -17.92 -19.28
CA ILE A 58 34.55 -16.49 -19.49
C ILE A 58 33.20 -16.30 -20.20
N LEU A 59 32.90 -17.09 -21.21
CA LEU A 59 31.63 -17.03 -21.94
C LEU A 59 30.45 -17.42 -21.03
N ALA A 60 30.60 -18.44 -20.20
CA ALA A 60 29.60 -18.85 -19.22
C ALA A 60 29.34 -17.77 -18.16
N LEU A 61 30.39 -17.08 -17.69
CA LEU A 61 30.29 -15.95 -16.77
C LEU A 61 29.58 -14.73 -17.41
N LEU A 62 29.86 -14.45 -18.69
CA LEU A 62 29.21 -13.38 -19.45
C LEU A 62 27.72 -13.68 -19.71
N LEU A 63 27.37 -14.91 -20.00
CA LEU A 63 25.97 -15.33 -20.21
C LEU A 63 25.17 -15.39 -18.89
N GLY A 64 25.82 -15.75 -17.79
CA GLY A 64 25.20 -15.77 -16.44
C GLY A 64 24.88 -14.37 -15.91
N GLY A 65 25.65 -13.35 -16.27
CA GLY A 65 25.47 -11.97 -15.81
C GLY A 65 24.15 -11.34 -16.24
N CYS A 66 23.68 -11.63 -17.47
CA CYS A 66 22.43 -11.05 -17.98
C CYS A 66 21.16 -11.58 -17.28
N SER A 67 21.17 -12.82 -16.79
CA SER A 67 20.01 -13.39 -16.09
C SER A 67 19.85 -12.84 -14.67
N ALA A 68 20.95 -12.60 -13.98
CA ALA A 68 20.94 -12.03 -12.63
C ALA A 68 20.46 -10.57 -12.62
N ALA A 69 20.85 -9.77 -13.60
CA ALA A 69 20.40 -8.38 -13.74
C ALA A 69 18.89 -8.28 -13.99
N ASN A 70 18.33 -9.14 -14.83
CA ASN A 70 16.88 -9.17 -15.09
C ASN A 70 16.06 -9.61 -13.86
N GLN A 71 16.59 -10.47 -13.02
CA GLN A 71 15.93 -10.94 -11.81
C GLN A 71 15.95 -9.86 -10.72
N ALA A 72 17.05 -9.14 -10.58
CA ALA A 72 17.17 -7.98 -9.68
C ALA A 72 16.19 -6.86 -10.07
N LEU A 73 16.13 -6.50 -11.36
CA LEU A 73 15.19 -5.50 -11.88
C LEU A 73 13.72 -5.81 -11.57
N ARG A 74 13.33 -7.09 -11.63
CA ARG A 74 11.94 -7.51 -11.34
C ARG A 74 11.62 -7.43 -9.86
N ALA A 75 12.54 -7.81 -8.99
CA ALA A 75 12.40 -7.70 -7.54
C ALA A 75 12.28 -6.23 -7.13
N ASP A 76 13.16 -5.38 -7.61
CA ASP A 76 13.18 -3.95 -7.33
C ASP A 76 11.88 -3.24 -7.76
N PHE A 77 11.27 -3.64 -8.89
CA PHE A 77 10.02 -3.04 -9.36
C PHE A 77 8.86 -3.28 -8.39
N VAL A 78 8.75 -4.47 -7.81
CA VAL A 78 7.71 -4.80 -6.81
C VAL A 78 7.93 -3.98 -5.55
N ASP A 79 9.18 -3.87 -5.10
CA ASP A 79 9.56 -3.10 -3.92
C ASP A 79 9.28 -1.61 -4.12
N PHE A 80 9.62 -1.04 -5.28
CA PHE A 80 9.33 0.36 -5.61
C PHE A 80 7.84 0.66 -5.65
N ASN A 81 7.04 -0.24 -6.23
CA ASN A 81 5.59 -0.09 -6.24
C ASN A 81 5.02 -0.08 -4.81
N GLY A 82 5.50 -0.97 -3.94
CA GLY A 82 5.15 -1.00 -2.52
C GLY A 82 5.50 0.30 -1.80
N ILE A 83 6.71 0.83 -2.04
CA ILE A 83 7.16 2.10 -1.46
C ILE A 83 6.27 3.27 -1.90
N VAL A 84 5.96 3.37 -3.19
CA VAL A 84 5.10 4.44 -3.72
C VAL A 84 3.69 4.36 -3.14
N GLN A 85 3.10 3.16 -3.07
CA GLN A 85 1.78 2.96 -2.47
C GLN A 85 1.76 3.32 -1.00
N PHE A 86 2.77 2.90 -0.25
CA PHE A 86 2.88 3.19 1.18
C PHE A 86 3.05 4.69 1.42
N ASN A 87 3.89 5.38 0.64
CA ASN A 87 4.07 6.82 0.73
C ASN A 87 2.77 7.59 0.42
N GLN A 88 1.97 7.14 -0.56
CA GLN A 88 0.65 7.73 -0.84
C GLN A 88 -0.32 7.52 0.32
N ALA A 89 -0.30 6.35 0.94
CA ALA A 89 -1.11 6.07 2.12
C ALA A 89 -0.69 6.93 3.32
N GLN A 90 0.61 7.06 3.58
CA GLN A 90 1.12 7.96 4.63
C GLN A 90 0.73 9.41 4.39
N GLN A 91 0.85 9.90 3.15
CA GLN A 91 0.44 11.26 2.79
C GLN A 91 -1.06 11.50 3.03
N MET A 92 -1.91 10.54 2.63
CA MET A 92 -3.35 10.62 2.89
C MET A 92 -3.65 10.67 4.38
N LEU A 93 -3.06 9.77 5.17
CA LEU A 93 -3.23 9.74 6.62
C LEU A 93 -2.74 11.04 7.28
N LEU A 94 -1.56 11.53 6.89
CA LEU A 94 -1.01 12.78 7.41
C LEU A 94 -1.93 13.98 7.12
N ASN A 95 -2.52 14.03 5.93
CA ASN A 95 -3.45 15.08 5.57
C ASN A 95 -4.79 14.97 6.33
N LEU A 96 -5.25 13.77 6.65
CA LEU A 96 -6.39 13.58 7.56
C LEU A 96 -6.07 14.09 8.96
N VAL A 97 -4.87 13.79 9.49
CA VAL A 97 -4.41 14.29 10.80
C VAL A 97 -4.31 15.81 10.79
N ARG A 98 -3.73 16.41 9.76
CA ARG A 98 -3.67 17.88 9.59
C ARG A 98 -5.06 18.52 9.60
N LEU A 99 -6.01 17.96 8.84
CA LEU A 99 -7.39 18.45 8.82
C LEU A 99 -8.07 18.34 10.20
N HIS A 100 -7.77 17.30 10.97
CA HIS A 100 -8.22 17.14 12.35
C HIS A 100 -7.76 18.31 13.23
N TYR A 101 -6.49 18.71 13.10
CA TYR A 101 -5.90 19.84 13.82
C TYR A 101 -6.13 21.21 13.17
N ARG A 102 -6.95 21.28 12.11
CA ARG A 102 -7.23 22.52 11.34
C ARG A 102 -6.01 23.11 10.65
N GLU A 103 -5.05 22.27 10.35
CA GLU A 103 -3.90 22.61 9.54
C GLU A 103 -4.18 22.43 8.05
N ALA A 104 -3.46 23.17 7.20
CA ALA A 104 -3.58 23.05 5.76
C ALA A 104 -3.02 21.71 5.27
N PRO A 105 -3.79 20.91 4.54
CA PRO A 105 -3.27 19.69 3.92
C PRO A 105 -2.33 20.03 2.77
N LEU A 106 -1.33 19.17 2.55
CA LEU A 106 -0.40 19.25 1.43
C LEU A 106 -0.42 17.96 0.65
N PHE A 107 -0.76 18.04 -0.64
CA PHE A 107 -0.77 16.89 -1.53
C PHE A 107 0.39 16.95 -2.51
N LEU A 108 1.12 15.86 -2.60
CA LEU A 108 2.25 15.69 -3.49
C LEU A 108 1.92 14.62 -4.53
N GLN A 109 2.09 14.92 -5.78
CA GLN A 109 1.97 13.98 -6.87
C GLN A 109 3.35 13.41 -7.20
N ALA A 110 3.49 12.09 -7.27
CA ALA A 110 4.69 11.47 -7.78
C ALA A 110 4.82 11.79 -9.28
N GLY A 111 5.88 12.47 -9.66
CA GLY A 111 6.18 12.85 -11.05
C GLY A 111 6.97 11.77 -11.74
N SER A 112 8.27 11.68 -11.49
CA SER A 112 9.15 10.70 -12.11
C SER A 112 9.81 9.79 -11.08
N LEU A 113 9.96 8.52 -11.45
CA LEU A 113 10.77 7.55 -10.74
C LEU A 113 12.00 7.27 -11.59
N SER A 114 13.19 7.59 -11.08
CA SER A 114 14.45 7.18 -11.69
C SER A 114 15.20 6.26 -10.74
N ALA A 115 15.77 5.18 -11.26
CA ALA A 115 16.62 4.29 -10.49
C ALA A 115 18.03 4.31 -11.09
N ALA A 116 19.02 4.69 -10.29
CA ALA A 116 20.40 4.55 -10.61
C ALA A 116 20.91 3.24 -9.98
N TYR A 117 21.53 2.40 -10.79
CA TYR A 117 22.14 1.15 -10.33
C TYR A 117 23.65 1.35 -10.24
N GLU A 118 24.19 1.13 -9.06
CA GLU A 118 25.64 1.10 -8.83
C GLU A 118 26.07 -0.34 -8.64
N SER A 119 27.00 -0.81 -9.47
CA SER A 119 27.68 -2.08 -9.27
C SER A 119 29.13 -1.83 -8.86
N ARG A 120 29.60 -2.48 -7.82
CA ARG A 120 30.99 -2.46 -7.39
C ARG A 120 31.48 -3.89 -7.36
N ALA A 121 32.55 -4.15 -8.07
CA ALA A 121 33.28 -5.39 -8.00
C ALA A 121 34.68 -5.10 -7.41
N SER A 122 35.04 -5.79 -6.34
CA SER A 122 36.39 -5.73 -5.78
C SER A 122 36.98 -7.13 -5.75
N ALA A 123 38.23 -7.25 -6.19
CA ALA A 123 39.00 -8.47 -6.07
C ALA A 123 40.15 -8.22 -5.11
N SER A 124 40.28 -9.07 -4.09
CA SER A 124 41.38 -9.04 -3.13
C SER A 124 42.19 -10.35 -3.22
N ALA A 125 43.50 -10.24 -3.19
CA ALA A 125 44.38 -11.39 -3.06
C ALA A 125 45.31 -11.15 -1.89
N SER A 126 45.29 -12.03 -0.91
CA SER A 126 46.22 -12.00 0.23
C SER A 126 47.17 -13.18 0.18
N LEU A 127 48.46 -12.91 0.40
CA LEU A 127 49.52 -13.92 0.50
C LEU A 127 50.01 -13.93 1.93
N THR A 128 49.63 -14.94 2.68
CA THR A 128 50.14 -15.13 4.06
C THR A 128 51.24 -16.16 4.09
N LYS A 129 52.40 -15.77 4.61
CA LYS A 129 53.53 -16.64 4.79
C LYS A 129 53.89 -16.70 6.29
N GLU A 130 53.55 -17.80 6.93
CA GLU A 130 54.00 -18.09 8.27
C GLU A 130 55.27 -18.97 8.22
N PRO A 131 56.27 -18.72 9.11
CA PRO A 131 57.48 -19.57 9.17
C PRO A 131 57.09 -21.00 9.58
N GLY A 132 57.38 -21.98 8.72
CA GLY A 132 57.12 -23.40 8.98
C GLY A 132 55.82 -23.93 8.37
N TYR A 133 54.98 -23.10 7.73
CA TYR A 133 53.76 -23.52 7.06
C TYR A 133 53.81 -23.24 5.55
N PRO A 134 53.04 -24.01 4.71
CA PRO A 134 52.92 -23.73 3.30
C PRO A 134 52.27 -22.37 3.08
N ARG A 135 52.64 -21.67 2.00
CA ARG A 135 52.03 -20.39 1.61
C ARG A 135 50.56 -20.57 1.36
N THR A 136 49.73 -19.80 2.05
CA THR A 136 48.28 -19.73 1.80
C THR A 136 47.98 -18.51 0.95
N THR A 137 47.31 -18.73 -0.17
CA THR A 137 46.82 -17.65 -1.04
C THR A 137 45.30 -17.63 -0.93
N GLU A 138 44.79 -16.53 -0.39
CA GLU A 138 43.32 -16.29 -0.32
C GLU A 138 42.92 -15.31 -1.42
N PHE A 139 41.96 -15.72 -2.23
CA PHE A 139 41.33 -14.86 -3.20
C PHE A 139 39.92 -14.52 -2.73
N GLY A 140 39.63 -13.25 -2.56
CA GLY A 140 38.29 -12.73 -2.28
C GLY A 140 37.78 -11.99 -3.51
N ILE A 141 36.54 -12.27 -3.93
CA ILE A 141 35.81 -11.48 -4.91
C ILE A 141 34.53 -11.01 -4.22
N ASP A 142 34.43 -9.71 -4.00
CA ASP A 142 33.22 -9.08 -3.47
C ASP A 142 32.50 -8.37 -4.62
N TYR A 143 31.21 -8.64 -4.72
CA TYR A 143 30.33 -7.97 -5.66
C TYR A 143 29.19 -7.33 -4.90
N ALA A 144 29.09 -6.00 -4.96
CA ALA A 144 28.01 -5.25 -4.37
C ALA A 144 27.17 -4.60 -5.47
N PHE A 145 25.88 -4.83 -5.40
CA PHE A 145 24.89 -4.18 -6.27
C PHE A 145 23.96 -3.34 -5.40
N ALA A 146 23.82 -2.05 -5.72
CA ALA A 146 22.95 -1.14 -5.01
C ALA A 146 22.05 -0.39 -5.99
N ALA A 147 20.73 -0.44 -5.74
CA ALA A 147 19.77 0.40 -6.44
C ALA A 147 19.50 1.66 -5.61
N LYS A 148 19.61 2.83 -6.24
CA LYS A 148 19.31 4.14 -5.62
C LYS A 148 18.09 4.76 -6.33
N PRO A 149 16.87 4.44 -5.89
CA PRO A 149 15.68 5.05 -6.46
C PRO A 149 15.60 6.53 -6.05
N THR A 150 15.23 7.38 -7.00
CA THR A 150 14.91 8.78 -6.77
C THR A 150 13.49 9.03 -7.25
N ILE A 151 12.62 9.49 -6.35
CA ILE A 151 11.24 9.85 -6.67
C ILE A 151 11.12 11.37 -6.61
N THR A 152 10.69 11.99 -7.70
CA THR A 152 10.40 13.42 -7.74
C THR A 152 8.93 13.63 -7.39
N TYR A 153 8.67 14.53 -6.44
CA TYR A 153 7.32 14.92 -6.04
C TYR A 153 7.04 16.36 -6.46
N THR A 154 5.83 16.60 -6.98
CA THR A 154 5.34 17.93 -7.32
C THR A 154 4.13 18.26 -6.45
N PRO A 155 4.09 19.40 -5.74
CA PRO A 155 2.90 19.84 -5.02
C PRO A 155 1.71 20.03 -5.96
N ILE A 156 0.53 19.60 -5.50
CA ILE A 156 -0.74 19.84 -6.20
C ILE A 156 -1.34 21.11 -5.61
N GLU A 157 -1.31 22.20 -6.37
CA GLU A 157 -1.73 23.53 -5.93
C GLU A 157 -2.66 24.19 -6.94
N GLY A 158 -3.27 25.31 -6.54
CA GLY A 158 -4.08 26.15 -7.40
C GLY A 158 -5.23 25.44 -8.09
N GLN A 159 -5.32 25.56 -9.39
CA GLN A 159 -6.42 24.95 -10.17
C GLN A 159 -6.40 23.42 -10.14
N GLY A 160 -5.21 22.80 -10.09
CA GLY A 160 -5.06 21.35 -9.95
C GLY A 160 -5.69 20.85 -8.64
N PHE A 161 -5.39 21.51 -7.52
CA PHE A 161 -5.98 21.22 -6.23
C PHE A 161 -7.52 21.36 -6.24
N THR A 162 -8.00 22.51 -6.75
CA THR A 162 -9.45 22.77 -6.81
C THR A 162 -10.17 21.72 -7.66
N THR A 163 -9.62 21.36 -8.80
CA THR A 163 -10.24 20.37 -9.70
C THR A 163 -10.22 18.97 -9.09
N GLN A 164 -9.15 18.57 -8.43
CA GLN A 164 -8.98 17.22 -7.92
C GLN A 164 -9.66 17.00 -6.56
N PHE A 165 -9.61 17.98 -5.67
CA PHE A 165 -10.06 17.80 -4.29
C PHE A 165 -11.36 18.50 -3.94
N MET A 166 -11.64 19.67 -4.55
CA MET A 166 -12.80 20.51 -4.21
C MET A 166 -14.02 20.30 -5.13
N ARG A 167 -13.85 19.62 -6.25
CA ARG A 167 -14.98 19.30 -7.13
C ARG A 167 -15.85 18.22 -6.51
N PRO A 168 -17.18 18.38 -6.47
CA PRO A 168 -18.08 17.35 -6.00
C PRO A 168 -17.92 16.03 -6.80
N ILE A 169 -18.03 14.92 -6.11
CA ILE A 169 -18.07 13.59 -6.72
C ILE A 169 -19.34 13.50 -7.59
N THR A 170 -19.21 12.92 -8.78
CA THR A 170 -20.34 12.84 -9.70
C THR A 170 -21.23 11.63 -9.43
N PRO A 171 -22.54 11.68 -9.78
CA PRO A 171 -23.42 10.51 -9.74
C PRO A 171 -22.87 9.30 -10.49
N ASP A 172 -22.19 9.53 -11.62
CA ASP A 172 -21.57 8.47 -12.42
C ASP A 172 -20.42 7.79 -11.67
N THR A 173 -19.60 8.56 -10.95
CA THR A 173 -18.53 8.01 -10.09
C THR A 173 -19.14 7.17 -8.97
N PHE A 174 -20.21 7.63 -8.33
CA PHE A 174 -20.93 6.87 -7.32
C PHE A 174 -21.46 5.54 -7.90
N ALA A 175 -22.11 5.59 -9.05
CA ALA A 175 -22.63 4.40 -9.73
C ALA A 175 -21.53 3.42 -10.13
N LEU A 176 -20.38 3.92 -10.61
CA LEU A 176 -19.22 3.11 -10.92
C LEU A 176 -18.72 2.36 -9.68
N LEU A 177 -18.61 3.03 -8.53
CA LEU A 177 -18.17 2.43 -7.27
C LEU A 177 -19.15 1.34 -6.82
N VAL A 178 -20.46 1.57 -6.87
CA VAL A 178 -21.48 0.55 -6.54
C VAL A 178 -21.35 -0.67 -7.47
N ARG A 179 -21.23 -0.47 -8.78
CA ARG A 179 -21.04 -1.55 -9.76
C ARG A 179 -19.70 -2.30 -9.57
N SER A 180 -18.71 -1.65 -8.99
CA SER A 180 -17.42 -2.25 -8.63
C SER A 180 -17.45 -3.04 -7.32
N GLY A 181 -18.62 -3.15 -6.68
CA GLY A 181 -18.82 -3.95 -5.46
C GLY A 181 -18.60 -3.19 -4.14
N TRP A 182 -18.48 -1.87 -4.18
CA TRP A 182 -18.45 -1.09 -2.93
C TRP A 182 -19.84 -1.07 -2.28
N PRO A 183 -19.93 -1.32 -0.95
CA PRO A 183 -21.20 -1.32 -0.25
C PRO A 183 -21.91 0.04 -0.35
N VAL A 184 -23.15 0.04 -0.83
CA VAL A 184 -23.91 1.27 -1.06
C VAL A 184 -24.07 2.09 0.22
N ALA A 185 -24.30 1.43 1.35
CA ALA A 185 -24.43 2.10 2.63
C ALA A 185 -23.15 2.89 2.99
N ARG A 186 -21.97 2.31 2.75
CA ARG A 186 -20.69 2.97 2.99
C ARG A 186 -20.51 4.17 2.07
N LEU A 187 -20.84 4.02 0.80
CA LEU A 187 -20.78 5.12 -0.16
C LEU A 187 -21.74 6.26 0.21
N MET A 188 -22.96 5.94 0.68
CA MET A 188 -23.91 6.93 1.15
C MET A 188 -23.38 7.71 2.36
N GLU A 189 -22.88 6.99 3.36
CA GLU A 189 -22.35 7.60 4.59
C GLU A 189 -21.17 8.55 4.32
N LEU A 190 -20.31 8.23 3.36
CA LEU A 190 -19.11 9.00 3.04
C LEU A 190 -19.34 10.08 1.98
N LEU A 191 -19.97 9.73 0.85
CA LEU A 191 -19.96 10.54 -0.36
C LEU A 191 -21.19 11.44 -0.49
N VAL A 192 -22.32 11.08 0.11
CA VAL A 192 -23.56 11.85 -0.03
C VAL A 192 -23.66 12.87 1.10
N GLU A 193 -23.84 14.13 0.74
CA GLU A 193 -24.06 15.22 1.71
C GLU A 193 -25.53 15.33 2.09
N LYS A 194 -26.41 15.32 1.11
CA LYS A 194 -27.86 15.38 1.31
C LYS A 194 -28.64 14.69 0.18
N VAL A 195 -29.86 14.30 0.48
CA VAL A 195 -30.79 13.67 -0.45
C VAL A 195 -32.14 14.37 -0.34
N ILE A 196 -32.82 14.61 -1.47
CA ILE A 196 -34.17 15.14 -1.50
C ILE A 196 -35.13 14.01 -1.84
N ILE A 197 -36.02 13.67 -0.90
CA ILE A 197 -37.04 12.63 -1.07
C ILE A 197 -38.41 13.19 -0.68
N GLY A 198 -39.37 13.08 -1.60
CA GLY A 198 -40.74 13.58 -1.34
C GLY A 198 -40.79 15.07 -1.01
N GLY A 199 -39.86 15.87 -1.50
CA GLY A 199 -39.76 17.30 -1.23
C GLY A 199 -39.04 17.63 0.10
N GLU A 200 -38.62 16.65 0.89
CA GLU A 200 -37.86 16.85 2.12
C GLU A 200 -36.36 16.62 1.89
N MET A 201 -35.54 17.49 2.49
CA MET A 201 -34.09 17.40 2.45
C MET A 201 -33.59 16.60 3.64
N LEU A 202 -32.98 15.44 3.40
CA LEU A 202 -32.32 14.61 4.39
C LEU A 202 -30.80 14.87 4.36
N GLN A 203 -30.27 15.37 5.45
CA GLN A 203 -28.86 15.77 5.56
C GLN A 203 -28.02 14.67 6.24
N ASN A 204 -26.88 14.37 5.66
CA ASN A 204 -25.89 13.48 6.25
C ASN A 204 -24.93 14.23 7.20
N HIS A 205 -25.51 14.78 8.24
CA HIS A 205 -24.75 15.49 9.28
C HIS A 205 -25.34 15.18 10.66
N PRO A 206 -24.55 14.66 11.62
CA PRO A 206 -25.06 14.20 12.91
C PRO A 206 -25.88 15.22 13.71
N GLN A 207 -25.63 16.51 13.51
CA GLN A 207 -26.38 17.60 14.18
C GLN A 207 -27.62 18.04 13.41
N ALA A 208 -27.84 17.52 12.19
CA ALA A 208 -29.03 17.90 11.42
C ALA A 208 -30.29 17.20 11.98
N PRO A 209 -31.41 17.90 12.11
CA PRO A 209 -32.67 17.30 12.58
C PRO A 209 -33.14 16.12 11.72
N THR A 210 -32.79 16.09 10.44
CA THR A 210 -33.16 15.06 9.47
C THR A 210 -32.17 13.88 9.40
N TYR A 211 -31.07 13.93 10.16
CA TYR A 211 -30.05 12.89 10.17
C TYR A 211 -30.58 11.47 10.50
N PRO A 212 -31.48 11.28 11.50
CA PRO A 212 -32.03 9.95 11.77
C PRO A 212 -32.78 9.36 10.56
N ARG A 213 -33.46 10.21 9.79
CA ARG A 213 -34.15 9.78 8.56
C ARG A 213 -33.17 9.47 7.43
N PHE A 214 -32.08 10.21 7.31
CA PHE A 214 -31.00 9.87 6.41
C PHE A 214 -30.40 8.49 6.75
N GLN A 215 -30.17 8.21 8.02
CA GLN A 215 -29.68 6.89 8.46
C GLN A 215 -30.69 5.78 8.19
N ALA A 216 -31.98 6.02 8.34
CA ALA A 216 -33.03 5.06 7.99
C ALA A 216 -33.00 4.73 6.50
N LEU A 217 -32.81 5.71 5.63
CA LEU A 217 -32.60 5.49 4.19
C LEU A 217 -31.38 4.62 3.91
N VAL A 218 -30.23 4.93 4.54
CA VAL A 218 -29.01 4.13 4.40
C VAL A 218 -29.22 2.69 4.85
N ALA A 219 -29.96 2.48 5.95
CA ALA A 219 -30.31 1.15 6.44
C ALA A 219 -31.21 0.38 5.46
N THR A 220 -32.18 1.04 4.84
CA THR A 220 -33.05 0.45 3.80
C THR A 220 -32.24 -0.02 2.59
N LEU A 221 -31.33 0.82 2.10
CA LEU A 221 -30.45 0.46 0.97
C LEU A 221 -29.51 -0.69 1.34
N ARG A 222 -28.95 -0.68 2.55
CA ARG A 222 -28.09 -1.78 3.06
C ARG A 222 -28.85 -3.11 3.14
N GLN A 223 -30.08 -3.10 3.62
CA GLN A 223 -30.90 -4.31 3.69
C GLN A 223 -31.27 -4.82 2.29
N ALA A 224 -31.59 -3.91 1.35
CA ALA A 224 -31.87 -4.28 -0.03
C ALA A 224 -30.65 -4.88 -0.72
N GLU A 225 -29.46 -4.33 -0.47
CA GLU A 225 -28.17 -4.82 -0.97
C GLU A 225 -27.90 -6.24 -0.43
N ALA A 226 -27.98 -6.43 0.87
CA ALA A 226 -27.78 -7.75 1.52
C ALA A 226 -28.77 -8.81 1.03
N ALA A 227 -29.98 -8.40 0.63
CA ALA A 227 -31.01 -9.28 0.09
C ALA A 227 -30.89 -9.46 -1.45
N GLY A 228 -29.87 -8.90 -2.10
CA GLY A 228 -29.72 -8.94 -3.57
C GLY A 228 -30.81 -8.21 -4.33
N ARG A 229 -31.52 -7.28 -3.70
CA ARG A 229 -32.64 -6.52 -4.28
C ARG A 229 -32.28 -5.06 -4.60
N LEU A 230 -31.03 -4.67 -4.40
CA LEU A 230 -30.53 -3.37 -4.78
C LEU A 230 -30.11 -3.40 -6.26
N GLY A 231 -30.59 -2.45 -7.04
CA GLY A 231 -30.19 -2.25 -8.42
C GLY A 231 -29.95 -0.77 -8.73
N LEU A 232 -28.98 -0.49 -9.59
CA LEU A 232 -28.80 0.82 -10.21
C LEU A 232 -29.28 0.72 -11.65
N ILE A 233 -30.30 1.47 -11.98
CA ILE A 233 -30.89 1.50 -13.32
C ILE A 233 -30.82 2.92 -13.88
N GLU A 234 -30.69 3.01 -15.20
CA GLU A 234 -30.77 4.27 -15.91
C GLU A 234 -32.22 4.43 -16.44
N GLU A 235 -32.85 5.53 -16.09
CA GLU A 235 -34.20 5.86 -16.51
C GLU A 235 -34.24 7.23 -17.21
N GLN A 236 -35.38 7.54 -17.85
CA GLN A 236 -35.58 8.89 -18.41
C GLN A 236 -35.45 9.94 -17.29
N GLY A 237 -34.30 10.60 -17.24
CA GLY A 237 -34.02 11.61 -16.23
C GLY A 237 -32.86 11.26 -15.30
N GLY A 238 -32.11 10.18 -15.54
CA GLY A 238 -30.87 9.83 -14.88
C GLY A 238 -30.89 8.54 -14.07
N LEU A 239 -29.84 8.32 -13.29
CA LEU A 239 -29.65 7.14 -12.45
C LEU A 239 -30.70 7.08 -11.32
N VAL A 240 -31.23 5.88 -11.09
CA VAL A 240 -32.17 5.58 -10.01
C VAL A 240 -31.64 4.36 -9.23
N ALA A 241 -31.51 4.47 -7.90
CA ALA A 241 -31.33 3.33 -7.03
C ALA A 241 -32.69 2.69 -6.72
N ARG A 242 -32.79 1.38 -6.94
CA ARG A 242 -33.98 0.59 -6.63
C ARG A 242 -33.70 -0.34 -5.47
N ALA A 243 -34.49 -0.26 -4.41
CA ALA A 243 -34.48 -1.16 -3.28
C ALA A 243 -35.81 -1.95 -3.24
N GLY A 244 -35.87 -3.04 -3.98
CA GLY A 244 -37.11 -3.77 -4.18
C GLY A 244 -38.14 -2.93 -4.99
N ALA A 245 -39.23 -2.56 -4.35
CA ALA A 245 -40.27 -1.70 -4.97
C ALA A 245 -39.97 -0.19 -4.84
N GLU A 246 -39.15 0.21 -3.92
CA GLU A 246 -38.79 1.60 -3.67
C GLU A 246 -37.79 2.13 -4.70
N ARG A 247 -37.92 3.41 -5.02
CA ARG A 247 -37.11 4.09 -6.06
C ARG A 247 -36.57 5.39 -5.52
N PHE A 248 -35.23 5.57 -5.65
CA PHE A 248 -34.50 6.72 -5.17
C PHE A 248 -33.73 7.36 -6.33
N PRO A 249 -34.24 8.45 -6.96
CA PRO A 249 -33.52 9.13 -8.03
C PRO A 249 -32.22 9.75 -7.58
N ILE A 250 -31.08 9.31 -8.11
CA ILE A 250 -29.74 9.78 -7.68
C ILE A 250 -29.48 11.24 -8.05
N LYS A 251 -30.20 11.78 -9.06
CA LYS A 251 -30.14 13.20 -9.42
C LYS A 251 -30.59 14.15 -8.30
N SER A 252 -31.33 13.64 -7.32
CA SER A 252 -31.76 14.40 -6.15
C SER A 252 -30.77 14.31 -5.00
N TRP A 253 -29.61 13.67 -5.21
CA TRP A 253 -28.56 13.53 -4.24
C TRP A 253 -27.46 14.56 -4.51
N GLU A 254 -27.01 15.24 -3.47
CA GLU A 254 -25.84 16.09 -3.53
C GLU A 254 -24.65 15.36 -2.93
N PHE A 255 -23.56 15.38 -3.66
CA PHE A 255 -22.35 14.65 -3.30
C PHE A 255 -21.31 15.61 -2.75
N ARG A 256 -20.56 15.12 -1.78
CA ARG A 256 -19.37 15.77 -1.24
C ARG A 256 -18.25 15.80 -2.25
N SER A 257 -17.35 16.78 -2.12
CA SER A 257 -16.05 16.72 -2.75
C SER A 257 -15.15 15.73 -1.99
N LEU A 258 -14.02 15.34 -2.58
CA LEU A 258 -13.04 14.51 -1.87
C LEU A 258 -12.53 15.22 -0.60
N PHE A 259 -12.34 16.53 -0.68
CA PHE A 259 -11.92 17.34 0.46
C PHE A 259 -12.95 17.28 1.61
N ASP A 260 -14.23 17.41 1.30
CA ASP A 260 -15.30 17.32 2.30
C ASP A 260 -15.40 15.93 2.92
N VAL A 261 -15.18 14.86 2.11
CA VAL A 261 -15.12 13.48 2.61
C VAL A 261 -13.95 13.31 3.57
N MET A 262 -12.76 13.81 3.21
CA MET A 262 -11.58 13.77 4.07
C MET A 262 -11.81 14.56 5.36
N PHE A 263 -12.43 15.74 5.26
CA PHE A 263 -12.75 16.58 6.40
C PHE A 263 -13.73 15.89 7.35
N ALA A 264 -14.76 15.24 6.83
CA ALA A 264 -15.70 14.44 7.61
C ALA A 264 -15.04 13.23 8.28
N ALA A 265 -14.16 12.54 7.56
CA ALA A 265 -13.39 11.40 8.08
C ALA A 265 -12.41 11.84 9.20
N ALA A 266 -11.81 13.02 9.08
CA ALA A 266 -10.87 13.56 10.04
C ALA A 266 -11.48 13.81 11.44
N HIS A 267 -12.82 13.91 11.56
CA HIS A 267 -13.49 14.05 12.85
C HIS A 267 -13.45 12.79 13.74
N ASN A 268 -13.06 11.64 13.18
CA ASN A 268 -12.97 10.36 13.89
C ASN A 268 -11.54 10.02 14.33
N ILE A 269 -10.61 10.97 14.27
CA ILE A 269 -9.22 10.78 14.69
C ILE A 269 -9.14 10.93 16.21
N GLU A 270 -8.51 9.98 16.88
CA GLU A 270 -8.25 10.06 18.31
C GLU A 270 -7.35 11.26 18.62
N THR A 271 -7.72 12.01 19.65
CA THR A 271 -6.96 13.16 20.11
C THR A 271 -6.23 12.80 21.40
N PRO A 272 -4.89 12.89 21.46
CA PRO A 272 -4.13 12.76 22.70
C PRO A 272 -4.66 13.70 23.79
N ALA A 273 -4.63 13.25 25.05
CA ALA A 273 -5.15 14.03 26.16
C ALA A 273 -4.52 15.44 26.26
N ALA A 274 -3.23 15.55 25.89
CA ALA A 274 -2.48 16.81 25.87
C ALA A 274 -2.95 17.81 24.80
N TYR A 275 -3.76 17.38 23.81
CA TYR A 275 -4.14 18.22 22.65
C TYR A 275 -5.65 18.39 22.50
N ARG A 276 -6.44 18.00 23.51
CA ARG A 276 -7.92 18.10 23.48
C ARG A 276 -8.44 19.52 23.31
N ASP A 277 -7.69 20.51 23.77
CA ASP A 277 -7.98 21.93 23.61
C ASP A 277 -7.71 22.47 22.21
N ARG A 278 -6.96 21.74 21.39
CA ARG A 278 -6.59 22.14 20.01
C ARG A 278 -7.61 21.69 18.96
N VAL A 279 -8.54 20.83 19.30
CA VAL A 279 -9.51 20.24 18.36
C VAL A 279 -10.94 20.50 18.81
N ARG A 280 -11.87 20.51 17.85
CA ARG A 280 -13.29 20.51 18.17
C ARG A 280 -13.74 19.10 18.57
N PRO A 281 -14.75 18.96 19.43
CA PRO A 281 -15.32 17.66 19.75
C PRO A 281 -15.67 16.88 18.49
N ALA A 282 -15.36 15.59 18.49
CA ALA A 282 -15.66 14.70 17.39
C ALA A 282 -17.16 14.65 17.10
N LEU A 283 -17.56 14.94 15.88
CA LEU A 283 -18.92 14.76 15.37
C LEU A 283 -19.00 13.45 14.56
N GLY A 284 -18.11 12.52 14.87
CA GLY A 284 -17.81 11.40 14.01
C GLY A 284 -18.99 10.43 13.84
N ASN A 285 -19.15 9.94 12.63
CA ASN A 285 -20.08 8.89 12.25
C ASN A 285 -19.47 7.47 12.37
N GLY A 286 -18.24 7.35 12.90
CA GLY A 286 -17.56 6.06 13.13
C GLY A 286 -17.08 5.34 11.86
N VAL A 287 -17.04 6.01 10.70
CA VAL A 287 -16.67 5.36 9.43
C VAL A 287 -15.17 5.12 9.26
N LEU A 288 -14.34 5.83 10.00
CA LEU A 288 -12.88 5.69 10.01
C LEU A 288 -12.37 5.93 11.43
N THR A 289 -11.58 5.02 11.96
CA THR A 289 -10.89 5.18 13.24
C THR A 289 -9.39 5.31 13.00
N VAL A 290 -8.81 6.43 13.41
CA VAL A 290 -7.36 6.63 13.44
C VAL A 290 -6.95 6.75 14.90
N ARG A 291 -6.06 5.86 15.34
CA ARG A 291 -5.57 5.83 16.73
C ARG A 291 -4.36 6.73 16.89
N ALA A 292 -4.26 7.37 18.07
CA ALA A 292 -3.11 8.17 18.46
C ALA A 292 -2.34 7.48 19.60
N ASN A 293 -1.05 7.23 19.42
CA ASN A 293 -0.17 6.55 20.37
C ASN A 293 1.11 7.35 20.60
N ALA A 294 1.68 7.25 21.81
CA ALA A 294 2.98 7.85 22.10
C ALA A 294 4.14 7.09 21.43
N GLU A 295 3.96 5.80 21.15
CA GLU A 295 4.96 4.95 20.51
C GLU A 295 4.49 4.48 19.15
N ARG A 296 5.44 4.18 18.27
CA ARG A 296 5.16 3.67 16.92
C ARG A 296 4.45 2.33 17.00
N PRO A 297 3.27 2.18 16.35
CA PRO A 297 2.54 0.92 16.33
C PRO A 297 3.28 -0.13 15.50
N LEU A 298 3.33 -1.37 16.00
CA LEU A 298 3.98 -2.50 15.32
C LEU A 298 3.03 -3.20 14.33
N ASP A 299 1.73 -3.16 14.61
CA ASP A 299 0.69 -3.79 13.77
C ASP A 299 -0.28 -2.74 13.25
N ALA A 300 0.14 -2.04 12.20
CA ALA A 300 -0.68 -1.03 11.54
C ALA A 300 -0.59 -1.11 10.02
N LEU A 301 -1.72 -0.92 9.35
CA LEU A 301 -1.78 -0.79 7.89
C LEU A 301 -0.95 0.38 7.40
N VAL A 302 -1.09 1.51 8.08
CA VAL A 302 -0.37 2.76 7.79
C VAL A 302 -0.21 3.54 9.08
N TRP A 303 0.89 4.29 9.19
CA TRP A 303 1.19 5.16 10.33
C TRP A 303 1.92 6.41 9.87
N VAL A 304 1.75 7.49 10.63
CA VAL A 304 2.50 8.75 10.48
C VAL A 304 2.81 9.31 11.85
N GLU A 305 3.90 10.06 11.95
CA GLU A 305 4.19 10.86 13.13
C GLU A 305 3.73 12.30 12.90
N HIS A 306 3.06 12.90 13.89
CA HIS A 306 2.67 14.29 13.89
C HIS A 306 2.67 14.82 15.33
N ASP A 307 3.37 15.93 15.57
CA ASP A 307 3.51 16.58 16.88
C ASP A 307 3.90 15.61 18.03
N GLY A 308 4.83 14.67 17.78
CA GLY A 308 5.32 13.72 18.77
C GLY A 308 4.38 12.58 19.12
N TYR A 309 3.29 12.40 18.37
CA TYR A 309 2.39 11.25 18.46
C TYR A 309 2.33 10.48 17.14
N TRP A 310 2.13 9.17 17.26
CA TRP A 310 1.95 8.28 16.12
C TRP A 310 0.48 8.04 15.84
N TYR A 311 0.04 8.41 14.66
CA TYR A 311 -1.31 8.20 14.16
C TYR A 311 -1.34 7.00 13.24
N SER A 312 -2.31 6.10 13.43
CA SER A 312 -2.33 4.84 12.69
C SER A 312 -3.73 4.28 12.47
N ILE A 313 -3.85 3.48 11.41
CA ILE A 313 -4.99 2.61 11.13
C ILE A 313 -4.54 1.17 11.37
N ALA A 314 -5.22 0.46 12.27
CA ALA A 314 -4.86 -0.91 12.63
C ALA A 314 -5.17 -1.90 11.50
N HIS A 315 -4.33 -2.93 11.32
CA HIS A 315 -4.57 -4.00 10.35
C HIS A 315 -5.88 -4.77 10.61
N GLY A 316 -6.26 -4.93 11.87
CA GLY A 316 -7.49 -5.64 12.27
C GLY A 316 -8.77 -4.84 12.08
N ASP A 317 -8.71 -3.53 11.87
CA ASP A 317 -9.89 -2.67 11.67
C ASP A 317 -10.31 -2.67 10.20
N VAL A 318 -11.07 -3.69 9.82
CA VAL A 318 -11.54 -3.88 8.42
C VAL A 318 -12.37 -2.68 7.95
N GLN A 319 -13.21 -2.11 8.82
CA GLN A 319 -14.08 -1.00 8.48
C GLN A 319 -13.28 0.27 8.12
N SER A 320 -12.28 0.59 8.94
CA SER A 320 -11.39 1.73 8.67
C SER A 320 -10.50 1.49 7.45
N LYS A 321 -10.07 0.24 7.23
CA LYS A 321 -9.30 -0.13 6.02
C LYS A 321 -10.11 0.09 4.75
N ASP A 322 -11.37 -0.34 4.73
CA ASP A 322 -12.25 -0.14 3.57
C ASP A 322 -12.47 1.34 3.29
N THR A 323 -12.77 2.13 4.34
CA THR A 323 -12.93 3.58 4.19
C THR A 323 -11.65 4.24 3.68
N PHE A 324 -10.50 3.86 4.23
CA PHE A 324 -9.22 4.42 3.83
C PHE A 324 -8.84 4.04 2.38
N ALA A 325 -9.09 2.79 1.99
CA ALA A 325 -8.90 2.33 0.62
C ALA A 325 -9.80 3.11 -0.37
N LEU A 326 -11.05 3.39 0.02
CA LEU A 326 -11.95 4.21 -0.79
C LEU A 326 -11.43 5.65 -0.95
N LEU A 327 -10.90 6.28 0.10
CA LEU A 327 -10.29 7.61 0.02
C LEU A 327 -9.11 7.63 -0.98
N LEU A 328 -8.24 6.63 -0.90
CA LEU A 328 -7.11 6.50 -1.84
C LEU A 328 -7.58 6.27 -3.28
N LEU A 329 -8.64 5.47 -3.47
CA LEU A 329 -9.22 5.21 -4.79
C LEU A 329 -9.86 6.49 -5.38
N LEU A 330 -10.62 7.22 -4.58
CA LEU A 330 -11.23 8.49 -4.99
C LEU A 330 -10.19 9.52 -5.39
N ALA A 331 -9.10 9.64 -4.61
CA ALA A 331 -7.99 10.53 -4.95
C ALA A 331 -7.37 10.18 -6.32
N ARG A 332 -7.30 8.89 -6.66
CA ARG A 332 -6.82 8.42 -7.98
C ARG A 332 -7.81 8.67 -9.11
N ILE A 333 -9.12 8.45 -8.88
CA ILE A 333 -10.17 8.67 -9.89
C ILE A 333 -10.27 10.16 -10.24
N GLN A 334 -10.12 11.04 -9.27
CA GLN A 334 -10.19 12.49 -9.45
C GLN A 334 -8.86 13.12 -9.87
N ALA A 335 -7.77 12.35 -9.90
CA ALA A 335 -6.48 12.84 -10.35
C ALA A 335 -6.58 13.34 -11.79
N THR A 336 -6.23 14.60 -12.01
CA THR A 336 -6.05 15.13 -13.36
C THR A 336 -4.79 14.51 -13.96
N PRO A 337 -4.80 14.12 -15.25
CA PRO A 337 -3.58 13.68 -15.91
C PRO A 337 -2.51 14.76 -15.76
N SER A 338 -1.38 14.39 -15.14
CA SER A 338 -0.20 15.28 -15.16
C SER A 338 0.19 15.49 -16.62
N THR A 339 0.34 16.75 -17.05
CA THR A 339 0.91 17.08 -18.38
C THR A 339 2.35 16.58 -18.52
N ALA A 340 3.03 16.34 -17.40
CA ALA A 340 4.28 15.60 -17.35
C ALA A 340 3.97 14.12 -17.14
N GLN A 341 3.97 13.32 -18.21
CA GLN A 341 3.93 11.86 -18.06
C GLN A 341 5.17 11.44 -17.25
N PRO A 342 4.99 10.62 -16.19
CA PRO A 342 6.12 10.11 -15.46
C PRO A 342 6.95 9.23 -16.41
N VAL A 343 8.16 9.68 -16.71
CA VAL A 343 9.11 8.93 -17.54
C VAL A 343 9.98 8.12 -16.58
N LEU A 344 9.86 6.80 -16.64
CA LEU A 344 10.80 5.92 -15.99
C LEU A 344 12.10 5.92 -16.80
N THR A 345 13.10 6.63 -16.33
CA THR A 345 14.44 6.63 -16.97
C THR A 345 15.29 5.60 -16.22
N LEU A 346 15.64 4.53 -16.90
CA LEU A 346 16.63 3.57 -16.42
C LEU A 346 17.97 3.91 -17.11
N PRO A 347 18.97 4.45 -16.41
CA PRO A 347 20.29 4.61 -16.98
C PRO A 347 20.92 3.23 -17.16
N VAL A 348 21.06 2.80 -18.41
CA VAL A 348 21.87 1.64 -18.76
C VAL A 348 23.31 2.15 -18.88
N ARG A 349 24.19 1.73 -17.99
CA ARG A 349 25.64 1.88 -18.10
C ARG A 349 26.30 0.51 -18.17
#